data_9ca3c6b0932a47712dd7143da97e3c72
#
_entry.id   9ca3c6b0932a47712dd7143da97e3c72
#
_cell.length_a   1.000
_cell.length_b   1.000
_cell.length_c   1.000
_cell.angle_alpha   90.00
_cell.angle_beta   90.00
_cell.angle_gamma   90.00
#
_symmetry.space_group_name_H-M   'P 1'
#
loop_
_entity.id
_entity.type
_entity.pdbx_description
1 polymer ?
#
loop_
_entity_poly.entity_id
_entity_poly.type
_entity_poly.pdbx_seq_one_letter_code
_entity_poly.pdbx_strand_id
1 'polypeptide(L)' 'MIHKIIRWFGSQVELARQLGVTQSAVAQWVADEKVPPYRAIQIERITDGQFKAVDIIGDDQDEWL' A
#
# COMPACT_ATOMS: atom_id res chain seq x y z
N MET A 1 0.84 -8.12 1.85
CA MET A 1 -0.22 -7.08 1.81
C MET A 1 -0.17 -6.24 0.54
N ILE A 2 1.02 -5.76 0.16
CA ILE A 2 1.12 -4.86 -1.01
C ILE A 2 0.60 -5.50 -2.30
N HIS A 3 0.80 -6.78 -2.49
CA HIS A 3 0.32 -7.46 -3.70
C HIS A 3 -1.20 -7.49 -3.77
N LYS A 4 -1.87 -7.67 -2.63
CA LYS A 4 -3.32 -7.66 -2.58
C LYS A 4 -3.86 -6.27 -2.89
N ILE A 5 -3.18 -5.24 -2.39
CA ILE A 5 -3.55 -3.85 -2.64
C ILE A 5 -3.46 -3.54 -4.13
N ILE A 6 -2.32 -3.93 -4.75
CA ILE A 6 -2.12 -3.70 -6.18
C ILE A 6 -3.22 -4.40 -6.99
N ARG A 7 -3.54 -5.63 -6.61
CA ARG A 7 -4.58 -6.38 -7.31
C ARG A 7 -5.93 -5.68 -7.20
N TRP A 8 -6.24 -5.12 -6.04
CA TRP A 8 -7.49 -4.42 -5.82
C TRP A 8 -7.59 -3.18 -6.73
N PHE A 9 -6.48 -2.44 -6.86
CA PHE A 9 -6.44 -1.24 -7.71
C PHE A 9 -6.34 -1.60 -9.19
N GLY A 10 -5.82 -2.76 -9.52
CA GLY A 10 -5.70 -3.22 -10.90
C GLY A 10 -4.27 -3.34 -11.40
N SER A 11 -3.39 -2.44 -10.99
CA SER A 11 -1.99 -2.47 -11.41
C SER A 11 -1.19 -1.51 -10.54
N GLN A 12 0.15 -1.61 -10.62
CA GLN A 12 1.04 -0.66 -9.94
C GLN A 12 0.83 0.75 -10.46
N VAL A 13 0.62 0.88 -11.76
CA VAL A 13 0.38 2.18 -12.39
C VAL A 13 -0.90 2.81 -11.82
N GLU A 14 -1.96 2.03 -11.73
CA GLU A 14 -3.22 2.53 -11.22
C GLU A 14 -3.12 2.93 -9.75
N LEU A 15 -2.43 2.11 -8.95
CA LEU A 15 -2.21 2.44 -7.55
C LEU A 15 -1.45 3.75 -7.42
N ALA A 16 -0.38 3.90 -8.20
CA ALA A 16 0.42 5.13 -8.18
C ALA A 16 -0.43 6.34 -8.56
N ARG A 17 -1.26 6.20 -9.59
CA ARG A 17 -2.12 7.29 -10.05
C ARG A 17 -3.10 7.70 -8.96
N GLN A 18 -3.73 6.72 -8.33
CA GLN A 18 -4.73 7.00 -7.29
C GLN A 18 -4.12 7.68 -6.08
N LEU A 19 -2.88 7.32 -5.74
CA LEU A 19 -2.20 7.90 -4.58
C LEU A 19 -1.47 9.21 -4.91
N GLY A 20 -1.33 9.54 -6.18
CA GLY A 20 -0.59 10.73 -6.57
C GLY A 20 0.93 10.57 -6.40
N VAL A 21 1.44 9.36 -6.57
CA VAL A 21 2.87 9.07 -6.47
C VAL A 21 3.36 8.51 -7.79
N THR A 22 4.69 8.36 -7.93
CA THR A 22 5.26 7.78 -9.15
C THR A 22 5.14 6.26 -9.11
N GLN A 23 5.16 5.64 -10.30
CA GLN A 23 5.19 4.19 -10.37
C GLN A 23 6.45 3.64 -9.71
N SER A 24 7.56 4.38 -9.81
CA SER A 24 8.81 3.98 -9.17
C SER A 24 8.65 3.85 -7.65
N ALA A 25 7.88 4.76 -7.04
CA ALA A 25 7.63 4.69 -5.61
C ALA A 25 6.89 3.41 -5.26
N VAL A 26 5.86 3.06 -6.03
CA VAL A 26 5.10 1.83 -5.79
C VAL A 26 6.00 0.61 -5.99
N ALA A 27 6.83 0.63 -7.04
CA ALA A 27 7.76 -0.47 -7.29
C ALA A 27 8.72 -0.66 -6.11
N GLN A 28 9.15 0.45 -5.50
CA GLN A 28 10.03 0.39 -4.34
C GLN A 28 9.31 -0.26 -3.15
N TRP A 29 8.03 0.07 -2.96
CA TRP A 29 7.24 -0.55 -1.88
C TRP A 29 7.12 -2.05 -2.10
N VAL A 30 6.95 -2.48 -3.35
CA VAL A 30 6.88 -3.91 -3.68
C VAL A 30 8.21 -4.59 -3.35
N ALA A 31 9.33 -3.97 -3.73
CA ALA A 31 10.65 -4.53 -3.49
C ALA A 31 10.93 -4.65 -1.98
N ASP A 32 10.51 -3.65 -1.21
CA ASP A 32 10.73 -3.62 0.23
C ASP A 32 9.64 -4.35 1.01
N GLU A 33 8.53 -4.66 0.35
CA GLU A 33 7.32 -5.22 0.97
C GLU A 33 6.82 -4.33 2.10
N LYS A 34 6.92 -3.03 1.88
CA LYS A 34 6.52 -2.01 2.86
C LYS A 34 5.80 -0.86 2.18
N VAL A 35 4.75 -0.37 2.85
CA VAL A 35 4.03 0.81 2.43
C VAL A 35 4.22 1.87 3.50
N PRO A 36 4.63 3.10 3.15
CA PRO A 36 4.78 4.15 4.16
C PRO A 36 3.48 4.37 4.92
N PRO A 37 3.55 4.62 6.24
CA PRO A 37 2.33 4.79 7.05
C PRO A 37 1.36 5.82 6.51
N TYR A 38 1.85 6.96 6.03
CA TYR A 38 0.99 7.99 5.45
C TYR A 38 0.21 7.43 4.25
N ARG A 39 0.88 6.65 3.40
CA ARG A 39 0.23 6.07 2.24
C ARG A 39 -0.73 4.96 2.61
N ALA A 40 -0.44 4.23 3.69
CA ALA A 40 -1.36 3.22 4.20
C ALA A 40 -2.68 3.86 4.62
N ILE A 41 -2.61 5.02 5.28
CA ILE A 41 -3.81 5.75 5.67
C ILE A 41 -4.58 6.21 4.43
N GLN A 42 -3.88 6.67 3.41
CA GLN A 42 -4.48 7.10 2.17
C GLN A 42 -5.20 5.93 1.48
N ILE A 43 -4.57 4.77 1.46
CA ILE A 43 -5.14 3.55 0.87
C ILE A 43 -6.42 3.17 1.61
N GLU A 44 -6.41 3.25 2.93
CA GLU A 44 -7.61 2.93 3.71
C GLU A 44 -8.77 3.83 3.30
N ARG A 45 -8.51 5.13 3.13
CA ARG A 45 -9.54 6.08 2.77
C ARG A 45 -10.08 5.83 1.36
N ILE A 46 -9.18 5.62 0.40
CA ILE A 46 -9.57 5.40 -0.99
C ILE A 46 -10.38 4.13 -1.14
N THR A 47 -10.01 3.08 -0.41
CA THR A 47 -10.69 1.78 -0.51
C THR A 47 -11.88 1.66 0.44
N ASP A 48 -12.21 2.74 1.14
CA ASP A 48 -13.32 2.79 2.09
C ASP A 48 -13.22 1.68 3.12
N GLY A 49 -12.01 1.46 3.63
CA GLY A 49 -11.77 0.49 4.70
C GLY A 49 -11.55 -0.93 4.25
N GLN A 50 -11.52 -1.19 2.94
CA GLN A 50 -11.22 -2.52 2.43
C GLN A 50 -9.84 -2.97 2.92
N PHE A 51 -8.88 -2.04 2.92
CA PHE A 51 -7.56 -2.26 3.49
C PHE A 51 -7.39 -1.23 4.61
N LYS A 52 -7.25 -1.71 5.84
CA LYS A 52 -7.09 -0.82 6.97
C LYS A 52 -5.61 -0.48 7.18
N ALA A 53 -5.33 0.78 7.48
CA ALA A 53 -3.96 1.24 7.67
C ALA A 53 -3.25 0.42 8.75
N VAL A 54 -3.94 0.10 9.83
CA VAL A 54 -3.35 -0.67 10.92
C VAL A 54 -2.90 -2.06 10.45
N ASP A 55 -3.65 -2.66 9.54
CA ASP A 55 -3.29 -3.98 9.00
C ASP A 55 -2.10 -3.86 8.05
N ILE A 56 -2.07 -2.82 7.24
CA ILE A 56 -0.97 -2.60 6.31
C ILE A 56 0.33 -2.36 7.08
N ILE A 57 0.27 -1.49 8.08
CA ILE A 57 1.44 -1.16 8.89
C ILE A 57 1.86 -2.34 9.74
N GLY A 58 0.88 -3.09 10.29
CA GLY A 58 1.17 -4.27 11.09
C GLY A 58 1.85 -5.36 10.30
N ASP A 59 1.49 -5.49 9.03
CA ASP A 59 2.12 -6.48 8.15
C ASP A 59 3.62 -6.20 8.00
N ASP A 60 3.99 -4.91 7.97
CA ASP A 60 5.39 -4.49 7.84
C ASP A 60 6.18 -4.71 9.12
N GLN A 61 5.50 -4.80 10.25
CA GLN A 61 6.13 -4.82 11.56
C GLN A 61 6.07 -6.17 12.26
N ASP A 62 5.69 -7.20 11.54
CA ASP A 62 5.60 -8.54 12.10
C ASP A 62 6.90 -8.99 12.74
N GLU A 63 8.01 -8.61 12.16
CA GLU A 63 9.33 -9.01 12.62
C GLU A 63 9.69 -8.43 13.98
N TRP A 64 8.93 -7.46 14.46
CA TRP A 64 9.18 -6.85 15.77
C TRP A 64 8.67 -7.72 16.92
N LEU A 65 7.82 -8.65 16.59
CA LEU A 65 7.21 -9.51 17.57
C LEU A 65 8.09 -10.73 17.85
#